data_c47a2b53cb4f7786b8c08f07b9e93332
#
_entry.id   c47a2b53cb4f7786b8c08f07b9e93332
#
_cell.length_a   1.000
_cell.length_b   1.000
_cell.length_c   1.000
_cell.angle_alpha   90.00
_cell.angle_beta   90.00
_cell.angle_gamma   90.00
#
_symmetry.space_group_name_H-M   'P 1'
#
loop_
_entity.id
_entity.type
_entity.pdbx_description
1 polymer ?
#
loop_
_entity_poly.entity_id
_entity_poly.type
_entity_poly.pdbx_seq_one_letter_code
_entity_poly.pdbx_strand_id
1 'polypeptide(L)'
;MEAEKILVVDDNKEIVYSISELLKYEGYETLKAYDGMEAPDIMERENVDLILLDVMMPRLNGLSALMKLREKSRIPVIILSAKTEESDKVSGLTLGADDYIEKPYNPAELIARVKAHLRRYRAWSGGETEKKKDPDQIVNGGLVLDKKQRVIFVEGEEVHLTATEYKILELLMTHPGQVFPAEQIYENVWQETADYTVENTVMLHIRHIREKVEIDAKKPRYVKVVWGIGYKMEKYGKSN
;
A
#
# COMPACT_ATOMS: atom_id res chain seq x y z
N MET A 1 16.85 3.00 -16.47
CA MET A 1 16.09 2.14 -15.53
C MET A 1 15.52 1.03 -16.38
N GLU A 2 15.66 -0.21 -15.96
CA GLU A 2 14.98 -1.33 -16.63
C GLU A 2 13.46 -1.12 -16.55
N ALA A 3 12.74 -1.51 -17.60
CA ALA A 3 11.27 -1.44 -17.61
C ALA A 3 10.72 -2.45 -16.60
N GLU A 4 9.65 -2.08 -15.89
CA GLU A 4 8.97 -2.99 -14.97
C GLU A 4 8.29 -4.11 -15.72
N LYS A 5 8.41 -5.33 -15.20
CA LYS A 5 7.86 -6.55 -15.79
C LYS A 5 6.55 -6.94 -15.12
N ILE A 6 5.48 -6.99 -15.90
CA ILE A 6 4.15 -7.38 -15.43
C ILE A 6 3.78 -8.73 -16.02
N LEU A 7 3.50 -9.70 -15.16
CA LEU A 7 3.01 -11.02 -15.58
C LEU A 7 1.49 -11.00 -15.71
N VAL A 8 1.00 -11.32 -16.89
CA VAL A 8 -0.43 -11.44 -17.20
C VAL A 8 -0.80 -12.92 -17.31
N VAL A 9 -1.70 -13.37 -16.45
CA VAL A 9 -2.12 -14.77 -16.31
C VAL A 9 -3.61 -14.89 -16.55
N ASP A 10 -4.01 -15.45 -17.69
CA ASP A 10 -5.41 -15.67 -18.09
C ASP A 10 -5.44 -16.76 -19.16
N ASP A 11 -6.39 -17.69 -19.12
CA ASP A 11 -6.49 -18.77 -20.12
C ASP A 11 -6.97 -18.28 -21.48
N ASN A 12 -7.60 -17.12 -21.53
CA ASN A 12 -8.00 -16.48 -22.77
C ASN A 12 -6.84 -15.67 -23.39
N LYS A 13 -6.29 -16.21 -24.48
CA LYS A 13 -5.16 -15.60 -25.19
C LYS A 13 -5.44 -14.20 -25.72
N GLU A 14 -6.69 -13.89 -26.08
CA GLU A 14 -7.08 -12.57 -26.59
C GLU A 14 -7.05 -11.53 -25.46
N ILE A 15 -7.48 -11.91 -24.25
CA ILE A 15 -7.41 -11.06 -23.05
C ILE A 15 -5.95 -10.80 -22.68
N VAL A 16 -5.13 -11.85 -22.61
CA VAL A 16 -3.69 -11.72 -22.34
C VAL A 16 -3.02 -10.78 -23.35
N TYR A 17 -3.34 -10.95 -24.64
CA TYR A 17 -2.79 -10.09 -25.68
C TYR A 17 -3.23 -8.64 -25.50
N SER A 18 -4.53 -8.40 -25.34
CA SER A 18 -5.09 -7.05 -25.18
C SER A 18 -4.51 -6.29 -23.98
N ILE A 19 -4.43 -6.97 -22.82
CA ILE A 19 -3.80 -6.39 -21.61
C ILE A 19 -2.32 -6.10 -21.87
N SER A 20 -1.62 -7.05 -22.50
CA SER A 20 -0.19 -6.90 -22.77
C SER A 20 0.11 -5.71 -23.66
N GLU A 21 -0.68 -5.49 -24.71
CA GLU A 21 -0.50 -4.33 -25.60
C GLU A 21 -0.81 -3.01 -24.88
N LEU A 22 -1.85 -2.99 -24.04
CA LEU A 22 -2.18 -1.84 -23.22
C LEU A 22 -1.03 -1.48 -22.26
N LEU A 23 -0.46 -2.47 -21.58
CA LEU A 23 0.66 -2.28 -20.64
C LEU A 23 1.94 -1.84 -21.37
N LYS A 24 2.23 -2.39 -22.54
CA LYS A 24 3.37 -1.95 -23.36
C LYS A 24 3.24 -0.50 -23.81
N TYR A 25 2.03 -0.08 -24.18
CA TYR A 25 1.78 1.33 -24.52
C TYR A 25 2.10 2.28 -23.37
N GLU A 26 1.91 1.83 -22.14
CA GLU A 26 2.27 2.56 -20.90
C GLU A 26 3.74 2.41 -20.49
N GLY A 27 4.55 1.68 -21.29
CA GLY A 27 5.99 1.55 -21.08
C GLY A 27 6.43 0.37 -20.21
N TYR A 28 5.54 -0.58 -19.93
CA TYR A 28 5.84 -1.80 -19.17
C TYR A 28 6.31 -2.95 -20.08
N GLU A 29 7.17 -3.81 -19.56
CA GLU A 29 7.45 -5.11 -20.14
C GLU A 29 6.42 -6.14 -19.68
N THR A 30 5.98 -7.04 -20.56
CA THR A 30 4.93 -8.01 -20.22
C THR A 30 5.38 -9.43 -20.41
N LEU A 31 5.16 -10.26 -19.40
CA LEU A 31 5.27 -11.71 -19.44
C LEU A 31 3.85 -12.31 -19.52
N LYS A 32 3.71 -13.46 -20.13
CA LYS A 32 2.41 -14.06 -20.41
C LYS A 32 2.37 -15.48 -19.87
N ALA A 33 1.29 -15.83 -19.18
CA ALA A 33 0.96 -17.19 -18.79
C ALA A 33 -0.50 -17.50 -19.15
N TYR A 34 -0.78 -18.72 -19.50
CA TYR A 34 -2.10 -19.14 -19.97
C TYR A 34 -2.78 -20.13 -19.01
N ASP A 35 -2.16 -20.40 -17.89
CA ASP A 35 -2.78 -21.09 -16.75
C ASP A 35 -2.03 -20.80 -15.43
N GLY A 36 -2.67 -21.19 -14.33
CA GLY A 36 -2.11 -20.96 -12.99
C GLY A 36 -0.85 -21.79 -12.65
N MET A 37 -0.54 -22.82 -13.46
CA MET A 37 0.71 -23.61 -13.26
C MET A 37 1.92 -22.93 -13.85
N GLU A 38 1.76 -22.15 -14.92
CA GLU A 38 2.86 -21.46 -15.59
C GLU A 38 3.40 -20.27 -14.77
N ALA A 39 2.54 -19.63 -13.99
CA ALA A 39 2.91 -18.42 -13.25
C ALA A 39 4.08 -18.63 -12.25
N PRO A 40 4.10 -19.67 -11.39
CA PRO A 40 5.25 -19.96 -10.53
C PRO A 40 6.54 -20.24 -11.30
N ASP A 41 6.46 -20.98 -12.42
CA ASP A 41 7.64 -21.35 -13.24
C ASP A 41 8.26 -20.11 -13.90
N ILE A 42 7.45 -19.16 -14.35
CA ILE A 42 7.91 -17.89 -14.91
C ILE A 42 8.59 -17.06 -13.83
N MET A 43 8.01 -16.98 -12.62
CA MET A 43 8.59 -16.24 -11.51
C MET A 43 9.92 -16.80 -11.00
N GLU A 44 10.21 -18.07 -11.22
CA GLU A 44 11.53 -18.65 -10.89
C GLU A 44 12.63 -18.25 -11.90
N ARG A 45 12.23 -17.85 -13.11
CA ARG A 45 13.17 -17.54 -14.22
C ARG A 45 13.30 -16.06 -14.52
N GLU A 46 12.25 -15.30 -14.20
CA GLU A 46 12.14 -13.89 -14.55
C GLU A 46 11.83 -13.05 -13.30
N ASN A 47 12.39 -11.85 -13.28
CA ASN A 47 12.01 -10.86 -12.27
C ASN A 47 10.65 -10.26 -12.63
N VAL A 48 9.64 -10.50 -11.81
CA VAL A 48 8.29 -9.98 -11.98
C VAL A 48 8.04 -8.91 -10.92
N ASP A 49 7.49 -7.77 -11.33
CA ASP A 49 7.20 -6.64 -10.43
C ASP A 49 5.72 -6.59 -10.00
N LEU A 50 4.82 -7.16 -10.82
CA LEU A 50 3.39 -7.24 -10.55
C LEU A 50 2.75 -8.38 -11.35
N ILE A 51 1.71 -8.99 -10.79
CA ILE A 51 0.94 -10.06 -11.44
C ILE A 51 -0.51 -9.61 -11.61
N LEU A 52 -1.04 -9.72 -12.82
CA LEU A 52 -2.47 -9.69 -13.12
C LEU A 52 -2.94 -11.13 -13.27
N LEU A 53 -3.87 -11.57 -12.44
CA LEU A 53 -4.24 -12.98 -12.30
C LEU A 53 -5.75 -13.19 -12.48
N ASP A 54 -6.14 -13.92 -13.50
CA ASP A 54 -7.52 -14.37 -13.63
C ASP A 54 -7.84 -15.47 -12.60
N VAL A 55 -9.07 -15.46 -12.06
CA VAL A 55 -9.53 -16.48 -11.12
C VAL A 55 -10.03 -17.73 -11.85
N MET A 56 -10.74 -17.53 -12.94
CA MET A 56 -11.51 -18.59 -13.62
C MET A 56 -10.67 -19.26 -14.71
N MET A 57 -9.67 -20.02 -14.31
CA MET A 57 -8.82 -20.76 -15.26
C MET A 57 -8.99 -22.27 -15.11
N PRO A 58 -8.85 -23.06 -16.19
CA PRO A 58 -8.81 -24.52 -16.14
C PRO A 58 -7.54 -25.02 -15.45
N ARG A 59 -7.54 -26.29 -15.04
CA ARG A 59 -6.43 -26.99 -14.36
C ARG A 59 -6.13 -26.44 -12.96
N LEU A 60 -5.51 -25.30 -12.83
CA LEU A 60 -5.27 -24.63 -11.55
C LEU A 60 -5.96 -23.27 -11.57
N ASN A 61 -6.99 -23.11 -10.74
CA ASN A 61 -7.67 -21.83 -10.61
C ASN A 61 -6.77 -20.75 -10.00
N GLY A 62 -7.08 -19.49 -10.27
CA GLY A 62 -6.24 -18.36 -9.85
C GLY A 62 -6.07 -18.24 -8.35
N LEU A 63 -7.07 -18.61 -7.53
CA LEU A 63 -6.94 -18.56 -6.07
C LEU A 63 -5.93 -19.61 -5.56
N SER A 64 -5.92 -20.81 -6.14
CA SER A 64 -4.92 -21.83 -5.82
C SER A 64 -3.52 -21.45 -6.33
N ALA A 65 -3.43 -20.76 -7.47
CA ALA A 65 -2.18 -20.18 -7.96
C ALA A 65 -1.68 -19.09 -7.01
N LEU A 66 -2.55 -18.19 -6.56
CA LEU A 66 -2.23 -17.16 -5.60
C LEU A 66 -1.65 -17.73 -4.30
N MET A 67 -2.26 -18.77 -3.73
CA MET A 67 -1.74 -19.43 -2.52
C MET A 67 -0.30 -19.90 -2.72
N LYS A 68 -0.02 -20.61 -3.83
CA LYS A 68 1.35 -21.07 -4.15
C LYS A 68 2.33 -19.91 -4.33
N LEU A 69 1.90 -18.83 -4.99
CA LEU A 69 2.71 -17.64 -5.18
C LEU A 69 3.05 -16.98 -3.84
N ARG A 70 2.11 -16.93 -2.91
CA ARG A 70 2.31 -16.33 -1.58
C ARG A 70 3.21 -17.12 -0.64
N GLU A 71 3.43 -18.40 -0.89
CA GLU A 71 4.43 -19.19 -0.15
C GLU A 71 5.87 -18.68 -0.40
N LYS A 72 6.15 -18.14 -1.60
CA LYS A 72 7.51 -17.77 -2.03
C LYS A 72 7.68 -16.27 -2.32
N SER A 73 6.60 -15.52 -2.51
CA SER A 73 6.68 -14.15 -3.03
C SER A 73 5.66 -13.20 -2.40
N ARG A 74 6.08 -11.94 -2.28
CA ARG A 74 5.24 -10.81 -1.84
C ARG A 74 5.01 -9.77 -2.95
N ILE A 75 5.27 -10.15 -4.19
CA ILE A 75 4.98 -9.33 -5.37
C ILE A 75 3.49 -9.00 -5.40
N PRO A 76 3.09 -7.77 -5.72
CA PRO A 76 1.68 -7.40 -5.77
C PRO A 76 0.93 -8.24 -6.81
N VAL A 77 -0.23 -8.76 -6.40
CA VAL A 77 -1.15 -9.53 -7.24
C VAL A 77 -2.49 -8.84 -7.29
N ILE A 78 -2.90 -8.44 -8.48
CA ILE A 78 -4.23 -7.92 -8.76
C ILE A 78 -5.06 -9.04 -9.39
N ILE A 79 -6.16 -9.39 -8.76
CA ILE A 79 -7.10 -10.39 -9.32
C ILE A 79 -7.98 -9.72 -10.38
N LEU A 80 -8.09 -10.39 -11.52
CA LEU A 80 -9.09 -10.08 -12.55
C LEU A 80 -10.17 -11.15 -12.51
N SER A 81 -11.45 -10.80 -12.31
CA SER A 81 -12.52 -11.81 -12.23
C SER A 81 -13.79 -11.34 -12.89
N ALA A 82 -14.53 -12.27 -13.50
CA ALA A 82 -15.91 -12.04 -13.90
C ALA A 82 -16.76 -11.83 -12.65
N LYS A 83 -17.85 -11.06 -12.79
CA LYS A 83 -18.81 -10.73 -11.72
C LYS A 83 -19.43 -12.02 -11.17
N THR A 84 -18.83 -12.56 -10.13
CA THR A 84 -19.34 -13.71 -9.38
C THR A 84 -19.19 -13.41 -7.90
N GLU A 85 -20.23 -13.68 -7.17
CA GLU A 85 -20.47 -13.55 -5.74
C GLU A 85 -19.45 -12.77 -4.89
N GLU A 86 -19.91 -11.90 -4.00
CA GLU A 86 -19.07 -11.19 -3.02
C GLU A 86 -18.11 -12.12 -2.25
N SER A 87 -18.45 -13.42 -2.16
CA SER A 87 -17.65 -14.48 -1.57
C SER A 87 -16.29 -14.67 -2.25
N ASP A 88 -16.21 -14.57 -3.59
CA ASP A 88 -14.94 -14.76 -4.31
C ASP A 88 -14.00 -13.59 -4.13
N LYS A 89 -14.54 -12.37 -4.08
CA LYS A 89 -13.79 -11.16 -3.79
C LYS A 89 -13.18 -11.19 -2.38
N VAL A 90 -14.01 -11.55 -1.38
CA VAL A 90 -13.56 -11.70 0.01
C VAL A 90 -12.52 -12.81 0.11
N SER A 91 -12.73 -13.94 -0.58
CA SER A 91 -11.78 -15.06 -0.57
C SER A 91 -10.44 -14.68 -1.18
N GLY A 92 -10.42 -14.00 -2.34
CA GLY A 92 -9.17 -13.55 -2.98
C GLY A 92 -8.35 -12.61 -2.10
N LEU A 93 -8.99 -11.61 -1.51
CA LEU A 93 -8.33 -10.67 -0.59
C LEU A 93 -7.85 -11.36 0.70
N THR A 94 -8.64 -12.31 1.23
CA THR A 94 -8.26 -13.10 2.42
C THR A 94 -7.06 -14.00 2.14
N LEU A 95 -6.94 -14.53 0.91
CA LEU A 95 -5.81 -15.35 0.47
C LEU A 95 -4.56 -14.53 0.11
N GLY A 96 -4.63 -13.21 0.24
CA GLY A 96 -3.48 -12.33 0.10
C GLY A 96 -3.33 -11.66 -1.26
N ALA A 97 -4.40 -11.51 -2.04
CA ALA A 97 -4.43 -10.59 -3.17
C ALA A 97 -4.33 -9.15 -2.66
N ASP A 98 -3.66 -8.29 -3.40
CA ASP A 98 -3.48 -6.88 -3.05
C ASP A 98 -4.62 -6.01 -3.57
N ASP A 99 -5.29 -6.46 -4.65
CA ASP A 99 -6.44 -5.77 -5.23
C ASP A 99 -7.30 -6.72 -6.08
N TYR A 100 -8.46 -6.21 -6.48
CA TYR A 100 -9.45 -6.93 -7.28
C TYR A 100 -10.07 -6.00 -8.31
N ILE A 101 -10.13 -6.45 -9.57
CA ILE A 101 -10.76 -5.75 -10.69
C ILE A 101 -11.81 -6.65 -11.31
N GLU A 102 -13.03 -6.13 -11.41
CA GLU A 102 -14.15 -6.84 -12.01
C GLU A 102 -14.12 -6.75 -13.55
N LYS A 103 -14.33 -7.89 -14.23
CA LYS A 103 -14.52 -7.95 -15.68
C LYS A 103 -16.02 -7.72 -16.03
N PRO A 104 -16.35 -6.90 -17.06
CA PRO A 104 -15.44 -6.15 -17.92
C PRO A 104 -14.90 -4.87 -17.24
N TYR A 105 -13.60 -4.68 -17.30
CA TYR A 105 -12.93 -3.53 -16.66
C TYR A 105 -12.72 -2.38 -17.64
N ASN A 106 -12.63 -1.17 -17.10
CA ASN A 106 -12.17 -0.01 -17.83
C ASN A 106 -10.63 -0.06 -17.97
N PRO A 107 -10.05 0.05 -19.19
CA PRO A 107 -8.61 0.09 -19.37
C PRO A 107 -7.88 1.15 -18.52
N ALA A 108 -8.47 2.33 -18.37
CA ALA A 108 -7.88 3.39 -17.54
C ALA A 108 -7.87 3.01 -16.05
N GLU A 109 -8.89 2.30 -15.54
CA GLU A 109 -8.91 1.78 -14.18
C GLU A 109 -7.82 0.73 -13.97
N LEU A 110 -7.68 -0.22 -14.89
CA LEU A 110 -6.63 -1.24 -14.83
C LEU A 110 -5.25 -0.59 -14.71
N ILE A 111 -4.95 0.36 -15.59
CA ILE A 111 -3.65 1.06 -15.59
C ILE A 111 -3.44 1.87 -14.30
N ALA A 112 -4.46 2.58 -13.82
CA ALA A 112 -4.36 3.35 -12.58
C ALA A 112 -4.01 2.45 -11.38
N ARG A 113 -4.65 1.27 -11.27
CA ARG A 113 -4.40 0.30 -10.20
C ARG A 113 -3.02 -0.34 -10.32
N VAL A 114 -2.60 -0.73 -11.53
CA VAL A 114 -1.24 -1.23 -11.80
C VAL A 114 -0.19 -0.22 -11.35
N LYS A 115 -0.33 1.06 -11.77
CA LYS A 115 0.60 2.13 -11.35
C LYS A 115 0.63 2.31 -9.84
N ALA A 116 -0.52 2.28 -9.18
CA ALA A 116 -0.61 2.42 -7.73
C ALA A 116 0.10 1.28 -6.99
N HIS A 117 -0.10 0.02 -7.41
CA HIS A 117 0.52 -1.14 -6.79
C HIS A 117 2.03 -1.22 -7.05
N LEU A 118 2.50 -0.94 -8.26
CA LEU A 118 3.93 -0.86 -8.57
C LEU A 118 4.63 0.22 -7.74
N ARG A 119 4.03 1.41 -7.64
CA ARG A 119 4.57 2.50 -6.80
C ARG A 119 4.71 2.06 -5.34
N ARG A 120 3.68 1.41 -4.77
CA ARG A 120 3.70 0.87 -3.39
C ARG A 120 4.77 -0.22 -3.23
N TYR A 121 4.82 -1.15 -4.16
CA TYR A 121 5.79 -2.25 -4.12
C TYR A 121 7.22 -1.74 -4.18
N ARG A 122 7.51 -0.76 -5.05
CA ARG A 122 8.82 -0.10 -5.09
C ARG A 122 9.18 0.58 -3.77
N ALA A 123 8.22 1.27 -3.17
CA ALA A 123 8.43 1.91 -1.87
C ALA A 123 8.73 0.89 -0.77
N TRP A 124 8.19 -0.32 -0.92
CA TRP A 124 8.33 -1.40 0.07
C TRP A 124 9.48 -2.37 -0.25
N SER A 125 9.69 -2.77 -1.50
CA SER A 125 10.75 -3.69 -1.93
C SER A 125 12.09 -3.01 -2.22
N GLY A 126 12.17 -1.69 -2.12
CA GLY A 126 13.40 -0.91 -2.15
C GLY A 126 14.34 -1.17 -0.96
N GLY A 127 14.33 -2.39 -0.42
CA GLY A 127 15.34 -2.93 0.45
C GLY A 127 16.50 -3.44 -0.39
N GLU A 128 17.68 -2.79 -0.20
CA GLU A 128 19.02 -3.17 -0.67
C GLU A 128 19.52 -2.62 -2.01
N THR A 129 19.07 -1.51 -2.46
CA THR A 129 20.02 -0.49 -2.89
C THR A 129 19.93 0.64 -1.89
N GLU A 130 21.05 1.06 -1.32
CA GLU A 130 21.18 2.29 -0.55
C GLU A 130 20.67 3.47 -1.41
N LYS A 131 19.34 3.60 -1.54
CA LYS A 131 18.79 4.92 -1.75
C LYS A 131 19.17 5.66 -0.49
N LYS A 132 20.14 6.56 -0.59
CA LYS A 132 20.36 7.62 0.36
C LYS A 132 18.99 7.98 0.88
N LYS A 133 18.72 7.69 2.18
CA LYS A 133 17.52 8.18 2.86
C LYS A 133 17.47 9.64 2.48
N ASP A 134 16.48 10.06 1.71
CA ASP A 134 16.28 11.50 1.52
C ASP A 134 16.16 12.04 2.95
N PRO A 135 17.10 12.86 3.41
CA PRO A 135 17.11 13.32 4.80
C PRO A 135 15.82 14.08 5.14
N ASP A 136 15.07 14.44 4.11
CA ASP A 136 13.83 15.19 4.22
C ASP A 136 12.57 14.30 4.16
N GLN A 137 12.72 12.97 4.07
CA GLN A 137 11.58 12.04 4.11
C GLN A 137 11.63 11.13 5.33
N ILE A 138 10.47 11.00 6.00
CA ILE A 138 10.25 10.05 7.09
C ILE A 138 9.29 8.98 6.60
N VAL A 139 9.72 7.71 6.63
CA VAL A 139 8.92 6.56 6.20
C VAL A 139 8.58 5.68 7.40
N ASN A 140 7.30 5.33 7.55
CA ASN A 140 6.81 4.42 8.57
C ASN A 140 5.66 3.54 8.03
N GLY A 141 5.97 2.33 7.60
CA GLY A 141 5.01 1.48 6.89
C GLY A 141 4.58 2.11 5.56
N GLY A 142 3.27 2.26 5.36
CA GLY A 142 2.69 2.93 4.19
C GLY A 142 2.64 4.45 4.26
N LEU A 143 3.11 5.05 5.38
CA LEU A 143 3.17 6.50 5.53
C LEU A 143 4.54 7.03 5.07
N VAL A 144 4.53 8.04 4.21
CA VAL A 144 5.72 8.77 3.78
C VAL A 144 5.48 10.27 3.98
N LEU A 145 6.18 10.87 4.93
CA LEU A 145 6.12 12.30 5.20
C LEU A 145 7.30 13.00 4.51
N ASP A 146 7.02 13.90 3.59
CA ASP A 146 8.00 14.74 2.90
C ASP A 146 8.09 16.11 3.60
N LYS A 147 9.24 16.36 4.22
CA LYS A 147 9.48 17.60 5.00
C LYS A 147 9.66 18.82 4.10
N LYS A 148 10.21 18.65 2.89
CA LYS A 148 10.42 19.76 1.96
C LYS A 148 9.10 20.26 1.40
N GLN A 149 8.26 19.33 0.95
CA GLN A 149 6.96 19.65 0.35
C GLN A 149 5.88 19.87 1.41
N ARG A 150 6.12 19.44 2.66
CA ARG A 150 5.14 19.42 3.78
C ARG A 150 3.86 18.66 3.43
N VAL A 151 4.01 17.53 2.78
CA VAL A 151 2.93 16.64 2.40
C VAL A 151 3.11 15.28 3.04
N ILE A 152 2.02 14.53 3.17
CA ILE A 152 2.01 13.13 3.58
C ILE A 152 1.44 12.28 2.45
N PHE A 153 2.05 11.14 2.21
CA PHE A 153 1.51 10.09 1.35
C PHE A 153 1.07 8.93 2.23
N VAL A 154 -0.11 8.43 1.98
CA VAL A 154 -0.67 7.24 2.62
C VAL A 154 -0.82 6.18 1.55
N GLU A 155 -0.09 5.07 1.68
CA GLU A 155 -0.05 4.01 0.69
C GLU A 155 0.23 4.54 -0.74
N GLY A 156 1.02 5.62 -0.82
CA GLY A 156 1.43 6.28 -2.07
C GLY A 156 0.46 7.34 -2.61
N GLU A 157 -0.70 7.55 -1.99
CA GLU A 157 -1.63 8.63 -2.33
C GLU A 157 -1.35 9.87 -1.47
N GLU A 158 -1.32 11.04 -2.09
CA GLU A 158 -1.15 12.30 -1.36
C GLU A 158 -2.39 12.62 -0.53
N VAL A 159 -2.18 12.94 0.74
CA VAL A 159 -3.24 13.29 1.68
C VAL A 159 -3.01 14.69 2.21
N HIS A 160 -4.02 15.53 2.09
CA HIS A 160 -3.96 16.92 2.56
C HIS A 160 -4.24 17.01 4.06
N LEU A 161 -3.22 17.45 4.80
CA LEU A 161 -3.31 17.77 6.22
C LEU A 161 -3.32 19.29 6.43
N THR A 162 -4.00 19.75 7.48
CA THR A 162 -3.81 21.11 7.98
C THR A 162 -2.39 21.28 8.55
N ALA A 163 -1.92 22.52 8.70
CA ALA A 163 -0.59 22.78 9.25
C ALA A 163 -0.38 22.16 10.64
N THR A 164 -1.41 22.17 11.48
CA THR A 164 -1.37 21.58 12.83
C THR A 164 -1.34 20.06 12.78
N GLU A 165 -2.21 19.45 11.97
CA GLU A 165 -2.24 17.99 11.77
C GLU A 165 -0.90 17.48 11.23
N TYR A 166 -0.30 18.21 10.27
CA TYR A 166 1.02 17.88 9.73
C TYR A 166 2.09 17.90 10.83
N LYS A 167 2.16 18.97 11.64
CA LYS A 167 3.15 19.08 12.73
C LYS A 167 3.00 17.97 13.79
N ILE A 168 1.74 17.63 14.16
CA ILE A 168 1.48 16.51 15.09
C ILE A 168 2.00 15.21 14.48
N LEU A 169 1.66 14.94 13.22
CA LEU A 169 2.06 13.72 12.55
C LEU A 169 3.58 13.65 12.36
N GLU A 170 4.23 14.77 12.01
CA GLU A 170 5.68 14.88 11.91
C GLU A 170 6.36 14.57 13.26
N LEU A 171 5.87 15.13 14.36
CA LEU A 171 6.37 14.85 15.71
C LEU A 171 6.31 13.36 16.01
N LEU A 172 5.17 12.74 15.80
CA LEU A 172 4.95 11.32 16.09
C LEU A 172 5.75 10.40 15.14
N MET A 173 5.83 10.73 13.85
CA MET A 173 6.60 9.95 12.87
C MET A 173 8.11 10.07 13.03
N THR A 174 8.59 11.17 13.57
CA THR A 174 10.03 11.36 13.87
C THR A 174 10.47 10.48 15.06
N HIS A 175 9.52 10.12 15.96
CA HIS A 175 9.79 9.34 17.16
C HIS A 175 8.87 8.08 17.25
N PRO A 176 8.95 7.16 16.29
CA PRO A 176 8.05 6.01 16.27
C PRO A 176 8.28 5.11 17.49
N GLY A 177 7.18 4.71 18.14
CA GLY A 177 7.16 3.94 19.37
C GLY A 177 7.21 4.78 20.66
N GLN A 178 7.64 6.03 20.61
CA GLN A 178 7.60 6.92 21.76
C GLN A 178 6.17 7.38 22.05
N VAL A 179 5.81 7.40 23.34
CA VAL A 179 4.52 7.91 23.81
C VAL A 179 4.67 9.38 24.16
N PHE A 180 3.77 10.22 23.64
CA PHE A 180 3.69 11.65 23.93
C PHE A 180 2.38 11.95 24.67
N PRO A 181 2.44 12.46 25.91
CA PRO A 181 1.30 13.08 26.58
C PRO A 181 0.69 14.23 25.75
N ALA A 182 -0.59 14.50 25.93
CA ALA A 182 -1.29 15.55 25.18
C ALA A 182 -0.62 16.93 25.38
N GLU A 183 -0.22 17.24 26.61
CA GLU A 183 0.48 18.47 26.95
C GLU A 183 1.78 18.59 26.15
N GLN A 184 2.56 17.49 26.07
CA GLN A 184 3.82 17.49 25.36
C GLN A 184 3.62 17.64 23.84
N ILE A 185 2.58 17.05 23.27
CA ILE A 185 2.21 17.27 21.86
C ILE A 185 1.84 18.74 21.65
N TYR A 186 1.04 19.31 22.55
CA TYR A 186 0.62 20.69 22.45
C TYR A 186 1.81 21.66 22.51
N GLU A 187 2.66 21.54 23.52
CA GLU A 187 3.85 22.38 23.68
C GLU A 187 4.80 22.31 22.47
N ASN A 188 5.02 21.12 21.91
CA ASN A 188 5.86 20.96 20.72
C ASN A 188 5.26 21.55 19.44
N VAL A 189 3.94 21.52 19.29
CA VAL A 189 3.26 21.89 18.04
C VAL A 189 2.84 23.34 18.03
N TRP A 190 2.28 23.86 19.16
CA TRP A 190 1.83 25.24 19.30
C TRP A 190 2.91 26.17 19.87
N GLN A 191 3.93 25.61 20.52
CA GLN A 191 5.00 26.37 21.20
C GLN A 191 4.46 27.29 22.31
N GLU A 192 3.40 26.85 22.96
CA GLU A 192 2.74 27.52 24.07
C GLU A 192 2.67 26.56 25.26
N THR A 193 2.59 27.12 26.47
CA THR A 193 2.43 26.32 27.70
C THR A 193 1.07 25.64 27.72
N ALA A 194 1.06 24.36 28.03
CA ALA A 194 -0.18 23.59 28.12
C ALA A 194 -1.06 24.08 29.26
N ASP A 195 -2.37 24.20 29.00
CA ASP A 195 -3.40 24.45 29.99
C ASP A 195 -4.35 23.23 30.10
N TYR A 196 -5.37 23.33 30.95
CA TYR A 196 -6.33 22.24 31.18
C TYR A 196 -7.26 21.93 30.01
N THR A 197 -7.19 22.65 28.90
CA THR A 197 -8.03 22.43 27.70
C THR A 197 -7.31 21.65 26.59
N VAL A 198 -5.98 21.49 26.72
CA VAL A 198 -5.14 20.95 25.64
C VAL A 198 -5.45 19.50 25.29
N GLU A 199 -5.91 18.68 26.25
CA GLU A 199 -6.28 17.27 25.99
C GLU A 199 -7.35 17.17 24.91
N ASN A 200 -8.42 17.97 25.03
CA ASN A 200 -9.51 17.98 24.05
C ASN A 200 -9.04 18.49 22.68
N THR A 201 -8.18 19.51 22.66
CA THR A 201 -7.63 20.08 21.43
C THR A 201 -6.77 19.05 20.70
N VAL A 202 -5.85 18.40 21.38
CA VAL A 202 -4.99 17.35 20.79
C VAL A 202 -5.83 16.15 20.34
N MET A 203 -6.78 15.69 21.17
CA MET A 203 -7.66 14.57 20.85
C MET A 203 -8.44 14.82 19.55
N LEU A 204 -8.95 16.03 19.33
CA LEU A 204 -9.69 16.39 18.12
C LEU A 204 -8.78 16.32 16.88
N HIS A 205 -7.56 16.85 16.95
CA HIS A 205 -6.62 16.78 15.85
C HIS A 205 -6.16 15.33 15.56
N ILE A 206 -5.92 14.53 16.59
CA ILE A 206 -5.62 13.10 16.43
C ILE A 206 -6.76 12.35 15.74
N ARG A 207 -8.01 12.68 16.08
CA ARG A 207 -9.18 12.12 15.40
C ARG A 207 -9.18 12.48 13.91
N HIS A 208 -8.99 13.76 13.57
CA HIS A 208 -8.94 14.20 12.16
C HIS A 208 -7.77 13.58 11.39
N ILE A 209 -6.60 13.46 12.02
CA ILE A 209 -5.46 12.76 11.42
C ILE A 209 -5.84 11.31 11.10
N ARG A 210 -6.45 10.58 12.05
CA ARG A 210 -6.88 9.20 11.82
C ARG A 210 -7.90 9.07 10.69
N GLU A 211 -8.86 9.99 10.60
CA GLU A 211 -9.85 10.01 9.52
C GLU A 211 -9.19 10.15 8.13
N LYS A 212 -7.98 10.70 8.05
CA LYS A 212 -7.24 10.94 6.81
C LYS A 212 -6.17 9.88 6.50
N VAL A 213 -5.51 9.34 7.54
CA VAL A 213 -4.34 8.45 7.33
C VAL A 213 -4.60 6.99 7.66
N GLU A 214 -5.70 6.66 8.33
CA GLU A 214 -6.04 5.29 8.69
C GLU A 214 -7.12 4.72 7.75
N ILE A 215 -7.08 3.42 7.50
CA ILE A 215 -8.16 2.73 6.78
C ILE A 215 -9.45 2.74 7.61
N ASP A 216 -9.32 2.54 8.92
CA ASP A 216 -10.42 2.62 9.89
C ASP A 216 -9.97 3.47 11.08
N ALA A 217 -10.50 4.69 11.18
CA ALA A 217 -10.18 5.62 12.26
C ALA A 217 -10.52 5.09 13.67
N LYS A 218 -11.48 4.15 13.78
CA LYS A 218 -11.85 3.48 15.04
C LYS A 218 -10.91 2.36 15.43
N LYS A 219 -10.21 1.78 14.45
CA LYS A 219 -9.18 0.74 14.63
C LYS A 219 -7.85 1.20 14.04
N PRO A 220 -7.27 2.30 14.57
CA PRO A 220 -6.11 2.92 13.97
C PRO A 220 -4.93 1.94 13.92
N ARG A 221 -4.24 1.91 12.78
CA ARG A 221 -3.02 1.15 12.57
C ARG A 221 -1.80 1.94 13.04
N TYR A 222 -1.71 3.19 12.63
CA TYR A 222 -0.53 4.03 12.81
C TYR A 222 -0.55 4.83 14.11
N VAL A 223 -1.57 5.65 14.33
CA VAL A 223 -1.64 6.57 15.49
C VAL A 223 -2.40 5.91 16.62
N LYS A 224 -1.68 5.31 17.57
CA LYS A 224 -2.24 4.59 18.72
C LYS A 224 -2.47 5.50 19.93
N VAL A 225 -3.52 5.20 20.70
CA VAL A 225 -3.68 5.77 22.04
C VAL A 225 -3.02 4.82 23.05
N VAL A 226 -2.32 5.39 24.02
CA VAL A 226 -1.85 4.70 25.22
C VAL A 226 -2.69 5.25 26.37
N TRP A 227 -3.66 4.46 26.81
CA TRP A 227 -4.66 4.88 27.78
C TRP A 227 -4.05 5.45 29.05
N GLY A 228 -4.54 6.62 29.47
CA GLY A 228 -4.06 7.33 30.65
C GLY A 228 -2.68 8.00 30.50
N ILE A 229 -2.05 7.94 29.30
CA ILE A 229 -0.71 8.48 29.09
C ILE A 229 -0.68 9.45 27.89
N GLY A 230 -1.18 9.04 26.70
CA GLY A 230 -1.14 9.90 25.52
C GLY A 230 -1.20 9.11 24.20
N TYR A 231 -0.44 9.56 23.21
CA TYR A 231 -0.46 9.04 21.86
C TYR A 231 0.94 8.62 21.39
N LYS A 232 1.01 7.62 20.50
CA LYS A 232 2.24 7.21 19.86
C LYS A 232 2.02 6.87 18.40
N MET A 233 3.06 7.00 17.59
CA MET A 233 3.15 6.36 16.29
C MET A 233 3.57 4.91 16.48
N GLU A 234 2.80 3.94 15.97
CA GLU A 234 3.24 2.55 15.94
C GLU A 234 4.44 2.39 15.02
N LYS A 235 5.43 1.61 15.42
CA LYS A 235 6.65 1.42 14.65
C LYS A 235 6.45 0.33 13.60
N TYR A 236 6.44 0.71 12.34
CA TYR A 236 6.49 -0.21 11.21
C TYR A 236 7.88 -0.13 10.58
N GLY A 237 8.78 -0.95 11.02
CA GLY A 237 10.12 -1.10 10.47
C GLY A 237 10.53 -2.55 10.56
N LYS A 238 11.46 -3.00 9.72
CA LYS A 238 11.91 -4.38 9.60
C LYS A 238 11.91 -5.09 10.97
N SER A 239 11.05 -6.09 11.13
CA SER A 239 11.33 -7.15 12.11
C SER A 239 12.57 -7.88 11.59
N ASN A 240 13.59 -7.99 12.45
CA ASN A 240 14.75 -8.84 12.20
C ASN A 240 14.33 -10.24 11.85
#